data_39d4a962e803382cb43269c75d1a0af9
#
_entry.id   39d4a962e803382cb43269c75d1a0af9
#
_cell.length_a   1.000
_cell.length_b   1.000
_cell.length_c   1.000
_cell.angle_alpha   90.00
_cell.angle_beta   90.00
_cell.angle_gamma   90.00
#
_symmetry.space_group_name_H-M   'P 1'
#
loop_
_entity.id
_entity.type
_entity.pdbx_description
1 polymer ?
#
loop_
_entity_poly.entity_id
_entity_poly.type
_entity_poly.pdbx_seq_one_letter_code
_entity_poly.pdbx_strand_id
1 'polypeptide(L)'
;LDNRDTESLESNLAVERHWLTDGGWHKTVYVRHLYENFSQGLQDDGVQFVLPGATFSRTRVRGGSMPMWGDKQSVTVEYGDPALLSETRVLRLLGRSSWIRGIGENHRGLFRLEGGANITEEFEKLSPSLRFFAGGDNNIRGYGYESISPVDESGALTGAKYILSSTLEYQYRVYGNWWAATFYDIGDAFNDTPEWKSGAGVGIRWASPVGPVSFDFAWGLD
;
A
#
# COMPACT_ATOMS: atom_id res chain seq x y z
N LEU A 1 4.20 3.37 -13.69
CA LEU A 1 5.02 2.64 -12.71
C LEU A 1 6.47 2.70 -13.17
N ASP A 2 7.38 3.03 -12.28
CA ASP A 2 8.80 3.06 -12.55
C ASP A 2 9.49 2.48 -11.31
N ASN A 3 9.89 1.24 -11.40
CA ASN A 3 10.70 0.56 -10.40
C ASN A 3 11.93 -0.05 -11.07
N ARG A 4 12.75 -0.82 -10.33
CA ARG A 4 14.02 -1.36 -10.81
C ARG A 4 13.92 -2.07 -12.17
N ASP A 5 12.83 -2.79 -12.43
CA ASP A 5 12.71 -3.71 -13.55
C ASP A 5 11.46 -3.45 -14.42
N THR A 6 10.70 -2.38 -14.12
CA THR A 6 9.47 -2.02 -14.84
C THR A 6 9.52 -0.56 -15.27
N GLU A 7 9.40 -0.30 -16.54
CA GLU A 7 9.10 1.02 -17.10
C GLU A 7 7.70 1.00 -17.69
N SER A 8 6.83 1.95 -17.31
CA SER A 8 5.50 2.00 -17.89
C SER A 8 4.96 3.41 -18.06
N LEU A 9 4.13 3.57 -19.10
CA LEU A 9 3.31 4.75 -19.33
C LEU A 9 1.85 4.39 -19.08
N GLU A 10 1.28 4.94 -18.02
CA GLU A 10 -0.10 4.71 -17.60
C GLU A 10 -0.99 5.90 -17.94
N SER A 11 -2.19 5.64 -18.47
CA SER A 11 -3.28 6.58 -18.59
C SER A 11 -4.47 6.06 -17.79
N ASN A 12 -4.93 6.85 -16.83
CA ASN A 12 -6.02 6.48 -15.92
C ASN A 12 -7.10 7.55 -15.93
N LEU A 13 -8.33 7.17 -16.32
CA LEU A 13 -9.51 8.03 -16.32
C LEU A 13 -10.59 7.40 -15.47
N ALA A 14 -11.11 8.14 -14.48
CA ALA A 14 -12.17 7.64 -13.60
C ALA A 14 -13.36 8.60 -13.55
N VAL A 15 -14.56 8.01 -13.49
CA VAL A 15 -15.79 8.70 -13.10
C VAL A 15 -16.23 8.11 -11.77
N GLU A 16 -16.38 8.97 -10.76
CA GLU A 16 -16.63 8.53 -9.41
C GLU A 16 -17.73 9.33 -8.71
N ARG A 17 -18.40 8.68 -7.77
CA ARG A 17 -19.39 9.29 -6.90
C ARG A 17 -19.10 8.97 -5.44
N HIS A 18 -19.14 10.01 -4.61
CA HIS A 18 -18.81 9.95 -3.19
C HIS A 18 -20.04 10.17 -2.33
N TRP A 19 -20.11 9.47 -1.20
CA TRP A 19 -21.09 9.69 -0.14
C TRP A 19 -20.41 9.63 1.23
N LEU A 20 -20.87 10.47 2.14
CA LEU A 20 -20.55 10.39 3.54
C LEU A 20 -21.77 9.87 4.27
N THR A 21 -21.62 8.83 5.10
CA THR A 21 -22.68 8.31 5.95
C THR A 21 -22.62 8.93 7.34
N ASP A 22 -23.75 8.92 8.07
CA ASP A 22 -23.86 9.42 9.45
C ASP A 22 -22.84 8.77 10.40
N GLY A 23 -22.42 7.52 10.12
CA GLY A 23 -21.36 6.82 10.84
C GLY A 23 -19.93 7.27 10.51
N GLY A 24 -19.72 8.29 9.66
CA GLY A 24 -18.42 8.81 9.24
C GLY A 24 -17.68 7.91 8.23
N TRP A 25 -18.39 7.01 7.56
CA TRP A 25 -17.85 6.24 6.45
C TRP A 25 -17.97 7.01 5.14
N HIS A 26 -16.86 7.15 4.45
CA HIS A 26 -16.81 7.58 3.07
C HIS A 26 -17.00 6.36 2.17
N LYS A 27 -17.96 6.45 1.27
CA LYS A 27 -18.23 5.45 0.23
C LYS A 27 -17.98 6.10 -1.11
N THR A 28 -17.15 5.45 -1.92
CA THR A 28 -16.88 5.87 -3.30
C THR A 28 -17.23 4.71 -4.20
N VAL A 29 -18.04 4.96 -5.23
CA VAL A 29 -18.28 4.01 -6.32
C VAL A 29 -17.78 4.66 -7.59
N TYR A 30 -17.08 3.91 -8.42
CA TYR A 30 -16.45 4.43 -9.62
C TYR A 30 -16.39 3.40 -10.74
N VAL A 31 -16.15 3.91 -11.92
CA VAL A 31 -15.65 3.14 -13.04
C VAL A 31 -14.39 3.84 -13.52
N ARG A 32 -13.28 3.12 -13.56
CA ARG A 32 -12.04 3.65 -14.10
C ARG A 32 -11.60 2.87 -15.34
N HIS A 33 -11.10 3.60 -16.32
CA HIS A 33 -10.42 3.07 -17.48
C HIS A 33 -8.91 3.25 -17.26
N LEU A 34 -8.20 2.15 -17.31
CA LEU A 34 -6.76 2.07 -17.22
C LEU A 34 -6.22 1.59 -18.56
N TYR A 35 -5.25 2.31 -19.12
CA TYR A 35 -4.45 1.88 -20.25
C TYR A 35 -2.98 2.00 -19.87
N GLU A 36 -2.22 0.95 -20.02
CA GLU A 36 -0.80 0.91 -19.67
C GLU A 36 0.01 0.22 -20.76
N ASN A 37 1.03 0.95 -21.27
CA ASN A 37 2.12 0.36 -22.05
C ASN A 37 3.30 0.15 -21.11
N PHE A 38 3.84 -1.05 -21.05
CA PHE A 38 4.91 -1.38 -20.13
C PHE A 38 5.95 -2.30 -20.74
N SER A 39 7.16 -2.20 -20.20
CA SER A 39 8.24 -3.17 -20.36
C SER A 39 8.65 -3.65 -18.97
N GLN A 40 8.53 -4.95 -18.71
CA GLN A 40 8.85 -5.57 -17.42
C GLN A 40 9.55 -6.91 -17.65
N GLY A 41 10.83 -6.97 -17.30
CA GLY A 41 11.65 -8.16 -17.56
C GLY A 41 11.63 -8.54 -19.03
N LEU A 42 11.09 -9.70 -19.36
CA LEU A 42 10.96 -10.21 -20.73
C LEU A 42 9.60 -9.88 -21.38
N GLN A 43 8.72 -9.18 -20.68
CA GLN A 43 7.39 -8.82 -21.17
C GLN A 43 7.38 -7.36 -21.65
N ASP A 44 6.91 -7.14 -22.88
CA ASP A 44 6.71 -5.83 -23.49
C ASP A 44 5.32 -5.83 -24.13
N ASP A 45 4.35 -5.09 -23.56
CA ASP A 45 2.97 -5.18 -23.96
C ASP A 45 2.19 -3.88 -23.65
N GLY A 46 1.00 -3.78 -24.26
CA GLY A 46 0.01 -2.75 -23.97
C GLY A 46 -1.31 -3.37 -23.54
N VAL A 47 -1.79 -3.05 -22.36
CA VAL A 47 -3.01 -3.60 -21.78
C VAL A 47 -4.00 -2.53 -21.40
N GLN A 48 -5.30 -2.88 -21.44
CA GLN A 48 -6.36 -2.01 -20.98
C GLN A 48 -7.31 -2.72 -20.03
N PHE A 49 -7.84 -1.94 -19.09
CA PHE A 49 -8.84 -2.41 -18.14
C PHE A 49 -9.95 -1.40 -17.95
N VAL A 50 -11.17 -1.86 -17.88
CA VAL A 50 -12.31 -1.10 -17.39
C VAL A 50 -12.73 -1.73 -16.07
N LEU A 51 -12.55 -1.00 -14.98
CA LEU A 51 -12.67 -1.49 -13.61
C LEU A 51 -13.78 -0.74 -12.87
N PRO A 52 -15.03 -1.24 -12.89
CA PRO A 52 -15.99 -0.85 -11.87
C PRO A 52 -15.45 -1.22 -10.49
N GLY A 53 -15.58 -0.30 -9.54
CA GLY A 53 -15.04 -0.48 -8.21
C GLY A 53 -15.81 0.28 -7.14
N ALA A 54 -15.55 -0.11 -5.90
CA ALA A 54 -16.08 0.56 -4.72
C ALA A 54 -15.02 0.61 -3.61
N THR A 55 -14.92 1.76 -2.96
CA THR A 55 -14.07 1.97 -1.80
C THR A 55 -14.92 2.40 -0.60
N PHE A 56 -14.69 1.76 0.53
CA PHE A 56 -15.25 2.12 1.82
C PHE A 56 -14.10 2.52 2.73
N SER A 57 -14.11 3.75 3.23
CA SER A 57 -13.07 4.22 4.13
C SER A 57 -13.64 5.02 5.29
N ARG A 58 -12.93 4.97 6.42
CA ARG A 58 -13.24 5.74 7.61
C ARG A 58 -11.97 6.18 8.28
N THR A 59 -11.88 7.45 8.60
CA THR A 59 -10.76 8.01 9.38
C THR A 59 -11.31 8.69 10.62
N ARG A 60 -10.79 8.32 11.78
CA ARG A 60 -11.11 8.95 13.07
C ARG A 60 -9.80 9.32 13.74
N VAL A 61 -9.65 10.59 14.09
CA VAL A 61 -8.43 11.12 14.70
C VAL A 61 -8.83 12.11 15.79
N ARG A 62 -8.12 12.07 16.92
CA ARG A 62 -8.25 13.04 18.01
C ARG A 62 -6.87 13.60 18.36
N GLY A 63 -6.77 14.92 18.37
CA GLY A 63 -5.52 15.66 18.64
C GLY A 63 -5.02 16.41 17.43
N GLY A 64 -3.92 17.15 17.61
CA GLY A 64 -3.30 18.00 16.59
C GLY A 64 -2.42 17.22 15.59
N SER A 65 -1.28 17.82 15.24
CA SER A 65 -0.33 17.26 14.26
C SER A 65 0.30 15.91 14.69
N MET A 66 0.29 15.61 15.99
CA MET A 66 0.75 14.31 16.54
C MET A 66 -0.37 13.68 17.37
N PRO A 67 -1.40 13.08 16.72
CA PRO A 67 -2.56 12.56 17.43
C PRO A 67 -2.18 11.40 18.35
N MET A 68 -2.75 11.40 19.55
CA MET A 68 -2.58 10.33 20.54
C MET A 68 -3.63 9.22 20.39
N TRP A 69 -4.65 9.45 19.59
CA TRP A 69 -5.69 8.47 19.29
C TRP A 69 -6.17 8.64 17.86
N GLY A 70 -6.28 7.54 17.15
CA GLY A 70 -6.86 7.51 15.82
C GLY A 70 -6.95 6.10 15.25
N ASP A 71 -7.75 5.98 14.21
CA ASP A 71 -7.76 4.83 13.31
C ASP A 71 -8.18 5.25 11.90
N LYS A 72 -7.64 4.52 10.93
CA LYS A 72 -8.03 4.61 9.53
C LYS A 72 -8.27 3.21 8.99
N GLN A 73 -9.45 3.00 8.42
CA GLN A 73 -9.86 1.76 7.79
C GLN A 73 -10.19 2.05 6.34
N SER A 74 -9.78 1.16 5.44
CA SER A 74 -10.13 1.26 4.02
C SER A 74 -10.24 -0.14 3.42
N VAL A 75 -11.30 -0.36 2.64
CA VAL A 75 -11.46 -1.57 1.82
C VAL A 75 -11.87 -1.12 0.43
N THR A 76 -11.19 -1.65 -0.58
CA THR A 76 -11.47 -1.41 -1.99
C THR A 76 -11.70 -2.74 -2.69
N VAL A 77 -12.71 -2.78 -3.54
CA VAL A 77 -13.04 -3.91 -4.42
C VAL A 77 -13.13 -3.38 -5.83
N GLU A 78 -12.43 -4.00 -6.76
CA GLU A 78 -12.48 -3.71 -8.20
C GLU A 78 -12.70 -5.01 -8.97
N TYR A 79 -13.41 -4.93 -10.08
CA TYR A 79 -13.67 -6.07 -10.95
C TYR A 79 -13.38 -5.72 -12.40
N GLY A 80 -12.62 -6.56 -13.08
CA GLY A 80 -12.39 -6.50 -14.52
C GLY A 80 -12.89 -7.75 -15.23
N ASP A 81 -13.41 -7.58 -16.43
CA ASP A 81 -13.88 -8.71 -17.24
C ASP A 81 -13.72 -8.35 -18.74
N PRO A 82 -13.34 -9.30 -19.61
CA PRO A 82 -13.27 -9.07 -21.05
C PRO A 82 -14.58 -8.55 -21.65
N ALA A 83 -15.73 -8.93 -21.10
CA ALA A 83 -17.03 -8.39 -21.50
C ALA A 83 -17.18 -6.88 -21.18
N LEU A 84 -16.34 -6.33 -20.30
CA LEU A 84 -16.25 -4.92 -19.91
C LEU A 84 -15.01 -4.22 -20.50
N LEU A 85 -14.44 -4.74 -21.58
CA LEU A 85 -13.23 -4.23 -22.24
C LEU A 85 -11.96 -4.32 -21.39
N SER A 86 -11.87 -5.25 -20.45
CA SER A 86 -10.65 -5.55 -19.73
C SER A 86 -9.90 -6.69 -20.40
N GLU A 87 -8.56 -6.67 -20.34
CA GLU A 87 -7.69 -7.67 -20.97
C GLU A 87 -7.93 -9.09 -20.41
N THR A 88 -8.19 -9.17 -19.11
CA THR A 88 -8.50 -10.45 -18.45
C THR A 88 -9.53 -10.25 -17.33
N ARG A 89 -10.07 -11.37 -16.83
CA ARG A 89 -10.94 -11.38 -15.66
C ARG A 89 -10.08 -11.22 -14.40
N VAL A 90 -10.43 -10.24 -13.58
CA VAL A 90 -9.77 -10.01 -12.29
C VAL A 90 -10.76 -9.51 -11.25
N LEU A 91 -10.71 -10.08 -10.05
CA LEU A 91 -11.28 -9.49 -8.84
C LEU A 91 -10.13 -9.01 -7.96
N ARG A 92 -10.05 -7.70 -7.76
CA ARG A 92 -9.01 -7.04 -6.97
C ARG A 92 -9.57 -6.58 -5.64
N LEU A 93 -8.94 -7.00 -4.57
CA LEU A 93 -9.30 -6.67 -3.20
C LEU A 93 -8.14 -5.96 -2.53
N LEU A 94 -8.41 -4.86 -1.83
CA LEU A 94 -7.43 -4.10 -1.05
C LEU A 94 -8.01 -3.79 0.30
N GLY A 95 -7.24 -4.02 1.35
CA GLY A 95 -7.59 -3.68 2.72
C GLY A 95 -6.43 -2.97 3.42
N ARG A 96 -6.72 -1.86 4.10
CA ARG A 96 -5.77 -1.13 4.93
C ARG A 96 -6.39 -0.78 6.27
N SER A 97 -5.65 -1.04 7.33
CA SER A 97 -6.05 -0.73 8.69
C SER A 97 -4.88 -0.08 9.42
N SER A 98 -5.11 1.08 10.02
CA SER A 98 -4.08 1.78 10.79
C SER A 98 -4.66 2.26 12.12
N TRP A 99 -3.88 2.16 13.16
CA TRP A 99 -4.28 2.48 14.52
C TRP A 99 -3.21 3.29 15.23
N ILE A 100 -3.63 4.31 15.97
CA ILE A 100 -2.79 5.09 16.87
C ILE A 100 -3.38 5.01 18.25
N ARG A 101 -2.55 4.66 19.24
CA ARG A 101 -2.96 4.61 20.66
C ARG A 101 -1.87 5.23 21.52
N GLY A 102 -2.23 6.28 22.25
CA GLY A 102 -1.41 6.90 23.27
C GLY A 102 -1.58 6.24 24.62
N ILE A 103 -0.50 6.19 25.39
CA ILE A 103 -0.47 5.79 26.79
C ILE A 103 0.15 6.95 27.58
N GLY A 104 -0.69 7.63 28.37
CA GLY A 104 -0.30 8.90 28.97
C GLY A 104 -0.04 9.98 27.91
N GLU A 105 0.85 10.93 28.21
CA GLU A 105 1.12 12.07 27.33
C GLU A 105 2.35 11.91 26.45
N ASN A 106 3.23 10.96 26.79
CA ASN A 106 4.55 10.83 26.18
C ASN A 106 4.77 9.54 25.40
N HIS A 107 3.85 8.60 25.44
CA HIS A 107 3.99 7.31 24.77
C HIS A 107 2.91 7.11 23.74
N ARG A 108 3.27 6.63 22.54
CA ARG A 108 2.35 6.39 21.44
C ARG A 108 2.75 5.14 20.67
N GLY A 109 1.80 4.25 20.48
CA GLY A 109 1.93 3.09 19.62
C GLY A 109 1.19 3.30 18.30
N LEU A 110 1.77 2.86 17.19
CA LEU A 110 1.16 2.81 15.88
C LEU A 110 1.19 1.36 15.38
N PHE A 111 0.07 0.94 14.82
CA PHE A 111 -0.06 -0.35 14.14
C PHE A 111 -0.64 -0.10 12.76
N ARG A 112 -0.07 -0.72 11.72
CA ARG A 112 -0.59 -0.74 10.36
C ARG A 112 -0.67 -2.18 9.87
N LEU A 113 -1.72 -2.47 9.12
CA LEU A 113 -1.92 -3.72 8.41
C LEU A 113 -2.39 -3.39 7.00
N GLU A 114 -1.78 -3.98 6.01
CA GLU A 114 -2.16 -3.90 4.61
C GLU A 114 -2.27 -5.30 4.03
N GLY A 115 -3.33 -5.55 3.27
CA GLY A 115 -3.50 -6.77 2.53
C GLY A 115 -4.12 -6.49 1.17
N GLY A 116 -3.73 -7.25 0.17
CA GLY A 116 -4.27 -7.17 -1.18
C GLY A 116 -4.30 -8.53 -1.86
N ALA A 117 -5.27 -8.70 -2.76
CA ALA A 117 -5.40 -9.91 -3.57
C ALA A 117 -5.89 -9.55 -4.98
N ASN A 118 -5.23 -10.08 -5.99
CA ASN A 118 -5.68 -10.15 -7.38
C ASN A 118 -6.07 -11.60 -7.68
N ILE A 119 -7.37 -11.86 -7.75
CA ILE A 119 -7.91 -13.18 -8.08
C ILE A 119 -8.13 -13.21 -9.59
N THR A 120 -7.22 -13.86 -10.30
CA THR A 120 -7.22 -13.99 -11.76
C THR A 120 -6.61 -15.31 -12.18
N GLU A 121 -7.04 -15.84 -13.33
CA GLU A 121 -6.45 -17.03 -13.94
C GLU A 121 -5.26 -16.69 -14.85
N GLU A 122 -5.23 -15.46 -15.41
CA GLU A 122 -4.24 -15.00 -16.37
C GLU A 122 -3.43 -13.82 -15.78
N PHE A 123 -2.62 -14.10 -14.78
CA PHE A 123 -1.84 -13.08 -14.07
C PHE A 123 -0.91 -12.29 -15.00
N GLU A 124 -0.34 -12.95 -16.01
CA GLU A 124 0.59 -12.34 -16.97
C GLU A 124 -0.05 -11.22 -17.79
N LYS A 125 -1.38 -11.31 -18.03
CA LYS A 125 -2.14 -10.25 -18.69
C LYS A 125 -2.54 -9.10 -17.78
N LEU A 126 -2.25 -9.21 -16.48
CA LEU A 126 -2.57 -8.14 -15.54
C LEU A 126 -1.55 -7.01 -15.69
N SER A 127 -2.06 -5.79 -15.82
CA SER A 127 -1.26 -4.56 -15.84
C SER A 127 -0.30 -4.51 -14.64
N PRO A 128 1.01 -4.18 -14.82
CA PRO A 128 1.96 -4.03 -13.73
C PRO A 128 1.48 -3.10 -12.61
N SER A 129 0.78 -2.02 -12.94
CA SER A 129 0.20 -1.09 -11.97
C SER A 129 -0.92 -1.70 -11.10
N LEU A 130 -1.49 -2.83 -11.52
CA LEU A 130 -2.47 -3.60 -10.73
C LEU A 130 -1.80 -4.68 -9.88
N ARG A 131 -0.58 -5.10 -10.21
CA ARG A 131 0.18 -6.11 -9.46
C ARG A 131 0.68 -5.53 -8.13
N PHE A 132 1.04 -6.40 -7.21
CA PHE A 132 1.54 -5.99 -5.91
C PHE A 132 3.06 -6.10 -5.84
N PHE A 133 3.66 -5.09 -5.22
CA PHE A 133 5.07 -5.03 -4.87
C PHE A 133 5.18 -4.59 -3.43
N ALA A 134 6.13 -5.12 -2.68
CA ALA A 134 6.44 -4.70 -1.34
C ALA A 134 7.86 -4.10 -1.26
N GLY A 135 8.19 -3.50 -0.13
CA GLY A 135 9.45 -2.78 0.10
C GLY A 135 9.28 -1.26 0.02
N GLY A 136 10.07 -0.56 0.81
CA GLY A 136 10.07 0.90 0.92
C GLY A 136 9.32 1.44 2.14
N ASP A 137 9.26 2.76 2.25
CA ASP A 137 8.78 3.48 3.43
C ASP A 137 7.32 3.25 3.78
N ASN A 138 6.52 2.82 2.79
CA ASN A 138 5.08 2.64 2.96
C ASN A 138 4.71 1.30 3.59
N ASN A 139 5.55 0.26 3.48
CA ASN A 139 5.24 -1.07 4.02
C ASN A 139 6.42 -1.74 4.74
N ILE A 140 7.55 -2.05 4.09
CA ILE A 140 8.68 -2.73 4.73
C ILE A 140 9.91 -1.86 4.56
N ARG A 141 10.21 -1.04 5.56
CA ARG A 141 11.40 -0.17 5.59
C ARG A 141 12.68 -1.01 5.71
N GLY A 142 13.76 -0.52 5.12
CA GLY A 142 15.04 -1.23 5.05
C GLY A 142 15.23 -1.98 3.74
N TYR A 143 14.20 -2.07 2.90
CA TYR A 143 14.24 -2.56 1.52
C TYR A 143 13.98 -1.41 0.55
N GLY A 144 14.50 -1.54 -0.67
CA GLY A 144 14.23 -0.57 -1.73
C GLY A 144 12.74 -0.46 -2.07
N TYR A 145 12.35 0.66 -2.67
CA TYR A 145 10.98 0.87 -3.12
C TYR A 145 10.57 -0.21 -4.12
N GLU A 146 9.44 -0.89 -3.86
CA GLU A 146 8.88 -1.96 -4.69
C GLU A 146 9.89 -3.06 -5.07
N SER A 147 10.86 -3.36 -4.20
CA SER A 147 11.94 -4.31 -4.48
C SER A 147 11.64 -5.76 -4.07
N ILE A 148 10.48 -6.00 -3.49
CA ILE A 148 10.05 -7.34 -3.01
C ILE A 148 8.86 -7.78 -3.85
N SER A 149 9.07 -8.78 -4.70
CA SER A 149 8.05 -9.54 -5.42
C SER A 149 8.66 -10.81 -6.01
N PRO A 150 7.87 -11.75 -6.52
CA PRO A 150 8.38 -12.82 -7.37
C PRO A 150 9.20 -12.28 -8.54
N VAL A 151 10.15 -13.08 -9.00
CA VAL A 151 11.01 -12.77 -10.15
C VAL A 151 10.78 -13.76 -11.28
N ASP A 152 11.05 -13.33 -12.52
CA ASP A 152 11.04 -14.21 -13.68
C ASP A 152 12.38 -14.98 -13.84
N GLU A 153 12.51 -15.73 -14.93
CA GLU A 153 13.72 -16.50 -15.25
C GLU A 153 14.97 -15.61 -15.47
N SER A 154 14.79 -14.34 -15.78
CA SER A 154 15.86 -13.34 -15.92
C SER A 154 16.28 -12.71 -14.59
N GLY A 155 15.52 -12.95 -13.52
CA GLY A 155 15.70 -12.33 -12.21
C GLY A 155 15.02 -10.94 -12.09
N ALA A 156 14.21 -10.56 -13.06
CA ALA A 156 13.44 -9.31 -13.03
C ALA A 156 12.16 -9.45 -12.20
N LEU A 157 11.80 -8.40 -11.45
CA LEU A 157 10.60 -8.35 -10.62
C LEU A 157 9.34 -8.37 -11.48
N THR A 158 8.42 -9.31 -11.22
CA THR A 158 7.18 -9.47 -12.00
C THR A 158 5.94 -8.91 -11.31
N GLY A 159 6.07 -8.49 -10.06
CA GLY A 159 4.92 -8.22 -9.20
C GLY A 159 4.22 -9.50 -8.74
N ALA A 160 3.24 -9.36 -7.89
CA ALA A 160 2.58 -10.48 -7.20
C ALA A 160 1.05 -10.40 -7.27
N LYS A 161 0.42 -11.58 -7.07
CA LYS A 161 -1.04 -11.71 -6.91
C LYS A 161 -1.51 -11.20 -5.55
N TYR A 162 -0.69 -11.37 -4.52
CA TYR A 162 -1.04 -11.09 -3.13
C TYR A 162 0.01 -10.20 -2.47
N ILE A 163 -0.44 -9.38 -1.55
CA ILE A 163 0.43 -8.64 -0.63
C ILE A 163 -0.13 -8.74 0.79
N LEU A 164 0.76 -8.89 1.76
CA LEU A 164 0.43 -8.76 3.16
C LEU A 164 1.60 -8.10 3.89
N SER A 165 1.34 -6.99 4.57
CA SER A 165 2.35 -6.31 5.36
C SER A 165 1.78 -5.77 6.67
N SER A 166 2.64 -5.70 7.68
CA SER A 166 2.29 -5.18 9.00
C SER A 166 3.44 -4.35 9.55
N THR A 167 3.10 -3.25 10.21
CA THR A 167 4.03 -2.37 10.91
C THR A 167 3.60 -2.22 12.35
N LEU A 168 4.56 -2.35 13.27
CA LEU A 168 4.43 -1.94 14.65
C LEU A 168 5.47 -0.85 14.92
N GLU A 169 5.03 0.32 15.38
CA GLU A 169 5.91 1.43 15.72
C GLU A 169 5.57 1.96 17.11
N TYR A 170 6.60 2.13 17.93
CA TYR A 170 6.51 2.78 19.23
C TYR A 170 7.23 4.12 19.19
N GLN A 171 6.61 5.15 19.77
CA GLN A 171 7.14 6.50 19.83
C GLN A 171 7.13 7.02 21.26
N TYR A 172 8.21 7.69 21.63
CA TYR A 172 8.38 8.33 22.93
C TYR A 172 8.68 9.82 22.74
N ARG A 173 7.95 10.67 23.45
CA ARG A 173 8.16 12.12 23.43
C ARG A 173 9.38 12.47 24.28
N VAL A 174 10.47 12.88 23.62
CA VAL A 174 11.74 13.17 24.26
C VAL A 174 11.77 14.60 24.84
N TYR A 175 11.37 15.57 23.99
CA TYR A 175 11.37 16.97 24.40
C TYR A 175 10.45 17.80 23.49
N GLY A 176 9.57 18.62 24.08
CA GLY A 176 8.71 19.53 23.33
C GLY A 176 7.92 18.82 22.23
N ASN A 177 8.22 19.14 20.99
CA ASN A 177 7.60 18.57 19.79
C ASN A 177 8.41 17.44 19.15
N TRP A 178 9.47 16.96 19.82
CA TRP A 178 10.36 15.93 19.32
C TRP A 178 10.06 14.56 19.95
N TRP A 179 9.97 13.54 19.11
CA TRP A 179 9.69 12.16 19.50
C TRP A 179 10.77 11.25 18.92
N ALA A 180 11.24 10.31 19.72
CA ALA A 180 12.00 9.16 19.24
C ALA A 180 11.04 8.05 18.82
N ALA A 181 11.41 7.30 17.82
CA ALA A 181 10.62 6.18 17.31
C ALA A 181 11.50 4.93 17.16
N THR A 182 10.90 3.77 17.36
CA THR A 182 11.42 2.47 16.94
C THR A 182 10.31 1.68 16.28
N PHE A 183 10.66 0.89 15.28
CA PHE A 183 9.66 0.16 14.51
C PHE A 183 10.16 -1.20 14.05
N TYR A 184 9.19 -2.05 13.76
CA TYR A 184 9.36 -3.34 13.12
C TYR A 184 8.30 -3.50 12.04
N ASP A 185 8.75 -3.80 10.84
CA ASP A 185 7.91 -4.05 9.66
C ASP A 185 8.10 -5.50 9.23
N ILE A 186 7.04 -6.16 8.80
CA ILE A 186 7.06 -7.50 8.25
C ILE A 186 6.05 -7.62 7.12
N GLY A 187 6.39 -8.31 6.06
CA GLY A 187 5.47 -8.53 4.94
C GLY A 187 6.12 -9.25 3.78
N ASP A 188 5.31 -9.44 2.74
CA ASP A 188 5.75 -9.98 1.45
C ASP A 188 4.73 -9.66 0.36
N ALA A 189 5.19 -9.70 -0.90
CA ALA A 189 4.36 -9.76 -2.09
C ALA A 189 4.62 -11.08 -2.81
N PHE A 190 3.61 -11.94 -2.93
CA PHE A 190 3.76 -13.36 -3.29
C PHE A 190 2.65 -13.86 -4.21
N ASN A 191 2.90 -14.97 -4.89
CA ASN A 191 1.91 -15.65 -5.74
C ASN A 191 1.24 -16.84 -5.05
N ASP A 192 1.98 -17.60 -4.25
CA ASP A 192 1.50 -18.84 -3.61
C ASP A 192 1.76 -18.79 -2.10
N THR A 193 3.01 -18.96 -1.67
CA THR A 193 3.40 -18.98 -0.25
C THR A 193 4.28 -17.78 0.04
N PRO A 194 4.01 -17.01 1.11
CA PRO A 194 4.83 -15.86 1.46
C PRO A 194 6.22 -16.27 1.97
N GLU A 195 7.22 -15.54 1.53
CA GLU A 195 8.58 -15.54 2.06
C GLU A 195 8.79 -14.27 2.87
N TRP A 196 8.39 -14.31 4.13
CA TRP A 196 8.34 -13.13 4.98
C TRP A 196 9.67 -12.40 5.03
N LYS A 197 9.64 -11.13 4.62
CA LYS A 197 10.72 -10.18 4.78
C LYS A 197 10.44 -9.26 5.94
N SER A 198 11.47 -8.94 6.71
CA SER A 198 11.34 -8.08 7.87
C SER A 198 12.36 -6.94 7.89
N GLY A 199 11.93 -5.81 8.40
CA GLY A 199 12.76 -4.64 8.59
C GLY A 199 12.55 -4.03 9.97
N ALA A 200 13.60 -3.49 10.54
CA ALA A 200 13.53 -2.78 11.81
C ALA A 200 14.32 -1.49 11.74
N GLY A 201 13.99 -0.56 12.62
CA GLY A 201 14.70 0.68 12.63
C GLY A 201 14.36 1.60 13.79
N VAL A 202 15.04 2.73 13.76
CA VAL A 202 14.83 3.84 14.70
C VAL A 202 14.65 5.13 13.93
N GLY A 203 13.96 6.09 14.51
CA GLY A 203 13.72 7.36 13.85
C GLY A 203 13.38 8.50 14.78
N ILE A 204 13.24 9.66 14.17
CA ILE A 204 12.83 10.89 14.84
C ILE A 204 11.54 11.39 14.20
N ARG A 205 10.63 11.89 15.01
CA ARG A 205 9.39 12.54 14.60
C ARG A 205 9.38 13.95 15.16
N TRP A 206 9.11 14.91 14.32
CA TRP A 206 8.96 16.29 14.72
C TRP A 206 7.56 16.79 14.39
N ALA A 207 6.81 17.19 15.42
CA ALA A 207 5.52 17.86 15.27
C ALA A 207 5.76 19.32 14.88
N SER A 208 6.05 19.57 13.59
CA SER A 208 6.29 20.92 13.08
C SER A 208 4.97 21.70 12.94
N PRO A 209 5.03 23.05 12.87
CA PRO A 209 3.84 23.88 12.66
C PRO A 209 3.10 23.60 11.33
N VAL A 210 3.80 23.06 10.35
CA VAL A 210 3.24 22.76 9.01
C VAL A 210 2.86 21.28 8.84
N GLY A 211 3.13 20.44 9.84
CA GLY A 211 2.79 19.01 9.82
C GLY A 211 3.90 18.13 10.41
N PRO A 212 3.64 16.84 10.58
CA PRO A 212 4.63 15.91 11.12
C PRO A 212 5.75 15.65 10.11
N VAL A 213 7.00 15.76 10.56
CA VAL A 213 8.20 15.38 9.80
C VAL A 213 8.79 14.13 10.43
N SER A 214 9.16 13.16 9.60
CA SER A 214 9.74 11.89 10.03
C SER A 214 11.09 11.68 9.35
N PHE A 215 12.03 11.12 10.09
CA PHE A 215 13.31 10.68 9.58
C PHE A 215 13.65 9.32 10.20
N ASP A 216 13.88 8.32 9.36
CA ASP A 216 14.10 6.95 9.78
C ASP A 216 15.42 6.40 9.27
N PHE A 217 16.07 5.59 10.12
CA PHE A 217 17.12 4.65 9.74
C PHE A 217 16.54 3.25 9.86
N ALA A 218 16.53 2.51 8.76
CA ALA A 218 15.95 1.19 8.68
C ALA A 218 16.94 0.19 8.07
N TRP A 219 16.86 -1.05 8.55
CA TRP A 219 17.65 -2.18 8.05
C TRP A 219 16.73 -3.33 7.73
N GLY A 220 16.92 -3.97 6.56
CA GLY A 220 16.40 -5.30 6.27
C GLY A 220 17.11 -6.31 7.15
N LEU A 221 16.36 -7.28 7.68
CA LEU A 221 16.87 -8.25 8.65
C LEU A 221 17.13 -9.65 8.03
N ASP A 222 16.80 -9.85 6.74
CA ASP A 222 16.92 -11.14 6.02
C ASP A 222 18.06 -11.11 5.00
#